data_bf3e497814ffc0ff8b4d52e23fe5a14e
#
_entry.id   bf3e497814ffc0ff8b4d52e23fe5a14e
#
_cell.length_a   1.000
_cell.length_b   1.000
_cell.length_c   1.000
_cell.angle_alpha   90.00
_cell.angle_beta   90.00
_cell.angle_gamma   90.00
#
_symmetry.space_group_name_H-M   'P 1'
#
loop_
_entity.id
_entity.type
_entity.pdbx_description
1 polymer ?
#
loop_
_entity_poly.entity_id
_entity_poly.type
_entity_poly.pdbx_seq_one_letter_code
_entity_poly.pdbx_strand_id
1 'polypeptide(L)'
;MHFLTSNFNLLSTNLNWNLIKYKKDIIVDNKYNNILISLNDKKNLLEFNTFHIILYIDKNNLITFKSLYKEINKKTLLNKNKTFFLYLIINDFNNLIDEKIILSEIFQLLNKSSLSKNKNFFLHYLNINSINKKFLNQRNENFLRFPFDISFIKKISKIILKNIHIYNAKPYKLIILDCDNTLWGGILDEDGLENIKYGGDDNGAIYLNFQKRLLSLKKQGFILSISSKNNEKKVWQAMRYRKMILQKKDFINPKINWEDKGLNIKNIIQELSLRASDCIFIDDNLVEIKKVKNVLKNLNVIHLDDESKIFQKLEKDFRFQKTKILKEDIKKYKQYKIKSDYEKIAKKNDNDFNFFKSLKQKIKVLNCKSNNFDRTLQLFNKTNQFNFNLNRYSVSSLKKIRQNKNYDIKLISFSDKFGDHGLVGAYIIKKNKDKLEIIDFVLSCRVLNRFVEDFFINIILTRHKSNKYIIYYKKTSVNKELISKFLKKNFFTYKNKKSNKYIYEIKKNKKFKEISKIFE
;
A
#
# COMPACT_ATOMS: atom_id res chain seq x y z
N MET A 1 -9.66 -14.63 -8.12
CA MET A 1 -10.14 -14.88 -9.49
C MET A 1 -10.83 -13.61 -10.00
N HIS A 2 -10.64 -13.28 -11.26
CA HIS A 2 -11.12 -12.05 -11.91
C HIS A 2 -12.21 -12.42 -12.92
N PHE A 3 -13.31 -11.66 -12.92
CA PHE A 3 -14.40 -11.80 -13.88
C PHE A 3 -14.40 -10.63 -14.84
N LEU A 4 -14.48 -10.87 -16.15
CA LEU A 4 -14.43 -9.85 -17.19
C LEU A 4 -15.72 -9.90 -18.02
N THR A 5 -16.37 -8.75 -18.20
CA THR A 5 -17.57 -8.58 -19.02
C THR A 5 -17.49 -7.29 -19.84
N SER A 6 -18.18 -7.24 -20.98
CA SER A 6 -18.26 -6.05 -21.82
C SER A 6 -19.67 -5.85 -22.40
N ASN A 7 -19.95 -4.64 -22.87
CA ASN A 7 -21.20 -4.36 -23.59
C ASN A 7 -21.11 -4.71 -25.08
N PHE A 8 -20.05 -5.42 -25.50
CA PHE A 8 -19.82 -5.77 -26.88
C PHE A 8 -19.36 -7.22 -27.02
N ASN A 9 -20.17 -8.05 -27.68
CA ASN A 9 -19.96 -9.50 -27.82
C ASN A 9 -18.62 -9.87 -28.45
N LEU A 10 -18.33 -9.27 -29.60
CA LEU A 10 -17.07 -9.50 -30.32
C LEU A 10 -15.84 -9.15 -29.48
N LEU A 11 -15.95 -8.12 -28.64
CA LEU A 11 -14.87 -7.75 -27.74
C LEU A 11 -14.63 -8.84 -26.68
N SER A 12 -15.69 -9.37 -26.07
CA SER A 12 -15.58 -10.45 -25.09
C SER A 12 -14.99 -11.73 -25.68
N THR A 13 -15.43 -12.13 -26.86
CA THR A 13 -14.91 -13.32 -27.57
C THR A 13 -13.43 -13.17 -27.90
N ASN A 14 -13.04 -12.03 -28.50
CA ASN A 14 -11.64 -11.79 -28.85
C ASN A 14 -10.75 -11.62 -27.62
N LEU A 15 -11.24 -11.02 -26.53
CA LEU A 15 -10.52 -10.94 -25.27
C LEU A 15 -10.31 -12.33 -24.67
N ASN A 16 -11.31 -13.22 -24.74
CA ASN A 16 -11.17 -14.60 -24.28
C ASN A 16 -10.03 -15.30 -25.00
N TRP A 17 -9.95 -15.19 -26.31
CA TRP A 17 -8.86 -15.73 -27.11
C TRP A 17 -7.48 -15.20 -26.68
N ASN A 18 -7.35 -13.89 -26.51
CA ASN A 18 -6.09 -13.26 -26.11
C ASN A 18 -5.69 -13.55 -24.66
N LEU A 19 -6.66 -13.87 -23.81
CA LEU A 19 -6.44 -14.14 -22.38
C LEU A 19 -6.49 -15.62 -22.02
N ILE A 20 -6.60 -16.52 -23.01
CA ILE A 20 -6.78 -17.96 -22.79
C ILE A 20 -5.71 -18.60 -21.91
N LYS A 21 -4.46 -18.16 -22.03
CA LYS A 21 -3.35 -18.62 -21.20
C LYS A 21 -3.46 -18.24 -19.72
N TYR A 22 -4.36 -17.32 -19.37
CA TYR A 22 -4.60 -16.85 -18.01
C TYR A 22 -5.92 -17.37 -17.43
N LYS A 23 -6.54 -18.42 -18.03
CA LYS A 23 -7.85 -18.96 -17.61
C LYS A 23 -7.96 -19.33 -16.12
N LYS A 24 -6.85 -19.67 -15.47
CA LYS A 24 -6.84 -19.96 -14.02
C LYS A 24 -7.18 -18.73 -13.17
N ASP A 25 -6.85 -17.54 -13.66
CA ASP A 25 -6.97 -16.30 -12.92
C ASP A 25 -8.07 -15.39 -13.46
N ILE A 26 -8.47 -15.56 -14.72
CA ILE A 26 -9.41 -14.68 -15.43
C ILE A 26 -10.48 -15.53 -16.11
N ILE A 27 -11.75 -15.23 -15.83
CA ILE A 27 -12.89 -15.75 -16.57
C ILE A 27 -13.52 -14.61 -17.34
N VAL A 28 -13.65 -14.81 -18.66
CA VAL A 28 -14.35 -13.90 -19.57
C VAL A 28 -15.78 -14.35 -19.74
N ASP A 29 -16.71 -13.43 -19.53
CA ASP A 29 -18.13 -13.70 -19.74
C ASP A 29 -18.46 -13.79 -21.24
N ASN A 30 -18.70 -15.00 -21.70
CA ASN A 30 -19.19 -15.27 -23.07
C ASN A 30 -20.68 -15.66 -23.07
N LYS A 31 -21.30 -15.73 -21.89
CA LYS A 31 -22.65 -16.28 -21.73
C LYS A 31 -23.73 -15.20 -21.87
N TYR A 32 -23.41 -13.98 -21.48
CA TYR A 32 -24.35 -12.89 -21.43
C TYR A 32 -23.88 -11.71 -22.29
N ASN A 33 -24.75 -11.27 -23.18
CA ASN A 33 -24.50 -10.09 -24.03
C ASN A 33 -24.79 -8.77 -23.28
N ASN A 34 -25.13 -8.87 -22.01
CA ASN A 34 -25.56 -7.73 -21.21
C ASN A 34 -24.84 -7.73 -19.87
N ILE A 35 -24.06 -6.68 -19.63
CA ILE A 35 -23.30 -6.45 -18.41
C ILE A 35 -24.19 -6.55 -17.16
N LEU A 36 -25.43 -6.04 -17.23
CA LEU A 36 -26.35 -6.04 -16.08
C LEU A 36 -26.81 -7.45 -15.74
N ILE A 37 -27.01 -8.31 -16.72
CA ILE A 37 -27.34 -9.72 -16.50
C ILE A 37 -26.16 -10.41 -15.82
N SER A 38 -24.95 -10.22 -16.35
CA SER A 38 -23.72 -10.76 -15.77
C SER A 38 -23.48 -10.32 -14.33
N LEU A 39 -23.74 -9.04 -14.03
CA LEU A 39 -23.59 -8.47 -12.67
C LEU A 39 -24.77 -8.82 -11.74
N ASN A 40 -25.90 -9.29 -12.28
CA ASN A 40 -27.05 -9.76 -11.51
C ASN A 40 -26.98 -11.24 -11.19
N ASP A 41 -26.18 -12.01 -11.91
CA ASP A 41 -26.00 -13.43 -11.64
C ASP A 41 -25.41 -13.64 -10.24
N LYS A 42 -26.21 -14.24 -9.35
CA LYS A 42 -25.80 -14.53 -7.97
C LYS A 42 -24.56 -15.41 -7.92
N LYS A 43 -24.37 -16.33 -8.88
CA LYS A 43 -23.23 -17.21 -8.98
C LYS A 43 -21.95 -16.37 -9.19
N ASN A 44 -21.96 -15.45 -10.15
CA ASN A 44 -20.82 -14.56 -10.40
C ASN A 44 -20.50 -13.70 -9.18
N LEU A 45 -21.52 -13.18 -8.49
CA LEU A 45 -21.32 -12.38 -7.28
C LEU A 45 -20.80 -13.20 -6.08
N LEU A 46 -21.03 -14.51 -6.04
CA LEU A 46 -20.50 -15.38 -4.98
C LEU A 46 -19.06 -15.83 -5.29
N GLU A 47 -18.79 -16.22 -6.51
CA GLU A 47 -17.51 -16.82 -6.93
C GLU A 47 -16.38 -15.79 -7.10
N PHE A 48 -16.69 -14.59 -7.63
CA PHE A 48 -15.66 -13.62 -7.98
C PHE A 48 -15.53 -12.46 -6.99
N ASN A 49 -14.31 -12.05 -6.72
CA ASN A 49 -14.00 -10.90 -5.87
C ASN A 49 -13.64 -9.63 -6.67
N THR A 50 -13.29 -9.80 -7.93
CA THR A 50 -12.86 -8.71 -8.80
C THR A 50 -13.56 -8.78 -10.14
N PHE A 51 -14.14 -7.66 -10.56
CA PHE A 51 -14.87 -7.51 -11.81
C PHE A 51 -14.19 -6.50 -12.71
N HIS A 52 -13.98 -6.86 -13.96
CA HIS A 52 -13.49 -5.99 -15.01
C HIS A 52 -14.62 -5.75 -16.01
N ILE A 53 -15.07 -4.51 -16.09
CA ILE A 53 -16.19 -4.09 -16.93
C ILE A 53 -15.64 -3.20 -18.01
N ILE A 54 -15.87 -3.57 -19.27
CA ILE A 54 -15.43 -2.79 -20.43
C ILE A 54 -16.66 -2.19 -21.08
N LEU A 55 -16.70 -0.87 -21.17
CA LEU A 55 -17.76 -0.12 -21.83
C LEU A 55 -17.19 0.61 -23.05
N TYR A 56 -17.75 0.29 -24.21
CA TYR A 56 -17.54 1.02 -25.44
C TYR A 56 -18.64 2.07 -25.57
N ILE A 57 -18.25 3.31 -25.83
CA ILE A 57 -19.16 4.46 -25.93
C ILE A 57 -18.92 5.15 -27.26
N ASP A 58 -20.00 5.32 -28.02
CA ASP A 58 -20.06 6.10 -29.23
C ASP A 58 -21.24 7.06 -29.18
N LYS A 59 -21.43 7.85 -30.24
CA LYS A 59 -22.53 8.81 -30.41
C LYS A 59 -23.90 8.16 -30.17
N ASN A 60 -24.10 6.94 -30.65
CA ASN A 60 -25.39 6.27 -30.71
C ASN A 60 -25.77 5.65 -29.37
N ASN A 61 -24.80 5.35 -28.52
CA ASN A 61 -25.06 4.64 -27.26
C ASN A 61 -24.84 5.46 -25.97
N LEU A 62 -24.65 6.78 -26.10
CA LEU A 62 -24.41 7.65 -24.94
C LEU A 62 -25.56 7.65 -23.92
N ILE A 63 -26.83 7.62 -24.39
CA ILE A 63 -28.02 7.58 -23.53
C ILE A 63 -28.06 6.23 -22.78
N THR A 64 -27.82 5.15 -23.51
CA THR A 64 -27.72 3.81 -22.95
C THR A 64 -26.58 3.72 -21.93
N PHE A 65 -25.43 4.38 -22.20
CA PHE A 65 -24.33 4.48 -21.26
C PHE A 65 -24.76 5.13 -19.93
N LYS A 66 -25.49 6.26 -19.97
CA LYS A 66 -25.94 6.96 -18.76
C LYS A 66 -26.80 6.06 -17.87
N SER A 67 -27.72 5.28 -18.47
CA SER A 67 -28.56 4.34 -17.72
C SER A 67 -27.75 3.16 -17.18
N LEU A 68 -26.90 2.57 -18.01
CA LEU A 68 -26.03 1.45 -17.64
C LEU A 68 -25.04 1.85 -16.51
N TYR A 69 -24.46 3.05 -16.60
CA TYR A 69 -23.58 3.56 -15.57
C TYR A 69 -24.29 3.75 -14.21
N LYS A 70 -25.54 4.26 -14.21
CA LYS A 70 -26.33 4.37 -12.98
C LYS A 70 -26.56 3.00 -12.33
N GLU A 71 -26.87 1.97 -13.11
CA GLU A 71 -27.06 0.61 -12.59
C GLU A 71 -25.75 -0.02 -12.10
N ILE A 72 -24.64 0.15 -12.82
CA ILE A 72 -23.31 -0.28 -12.36
C ILE A 72 -22.96 0.42 -11.04
N ASN A 73 -23.24 1.71 -10.92
CA ASN A 73 -23.05 2.47 -9.68
C ASN A 73 -23.84 1.86 -8.52
N LYS A 74 -25.12 1.58 -8.74
CA LYS A 74 -25.98 0.93 -7.74
C LYS A 74 -25.44 -0.44 -7.32
N LYS A 75 -25.04 -1.28 -8.29
CA LYS A 75 -24.48 -2.61 -8.02
C LYS A 75 -23.16 -2.57 -7.27
N THR A 76 -22.25 -1.68 -7.64
CA THR A 76 -20.96 -1.53 -6.95
C THR A 76 -21.12 -1.01 -5.52
N LEU A 77 -22.12 -0.14 -5.27
CA LEU A 77 -22.45 0.32 -3.92
C LEU A 77 -23.04 -0.76 -3.03
N LEU A 78 -23.86 -1.65 -3.59
CA LEU A 78 -24.44 -2.79 -2.87
C LEU A 78 -23.37 -3.85 -2.56
N ASN A 79 -22.37 -4.00 -3.42
CA ASN A 79 -21.32 -5.02 -3.29
C ASN A 79 -19.97 -4.43 -2.83
N LYS A 80 -19.96 -3.74 -1.69
CA LYS A 80 -18.78 -3.04 -1.13
C LYS A 80 -17.55 -3.93 -0.87
N ASN A 81 -17.72 -5.25 -0.83
CA ASN A 81 -16.64 -6.22 -0.61
C ASN A 81 -15.94 -6.62 -1.91
N LYS A 82 -16.52 -6.25 -3.05
CA LYS A 82 -15.99 -6.59 -4.38
C LYS A 82 -15.21 -5.42 -4.94
N THR A 83 -14.27 -5.73 -5.83
CA THR A 83 -13.46 -4.73 -6.53
C THR A 83 -13.93 -4.63 -7.98
N PHE A 84 -14.09 -3.41 -8.47
CA PHE A 84 -14.57 -3.15 -9.82
C PHE A 84 -13.57 -2.28 -10.57
N PHE A 85 -13.16 -2.77 -11.75
CA PHE A 85 -12.41 -2.02 -12.74
C PHE A 85 -13.34 -1.68 -13.90
N LEU A 86 -13.50 -0.40 -14.18
CA LEU A 86 -14.28 0.07 -15.30
C LEU A 86 -13.33 0.65 -16.37
N TYR A 87 -13.39 0.08 -17.55
CA TYR A 87 -12.64 0.53 -18.72
C TYR A 87 -13.60 1.22 -19.67
N LEU A 88 -13.46 2.52 -19.84
CA LEU A 88 -14.23 3.30 -20.78
C LEU A 88 -13.43 3.47 -22.07
N ILE A 89 -13.94 2.91 -23.16
CA ILE A 89 -13.42 3.08 -24.50
C ILE A 89 -14.35 4.05 -25.20
N ILE A 90 -13.87 5.25 -25.49
CA ILE A 90 -14.68 6.30 -26.12
C ILE A 90 -14.20 6.45 -27.56
N ASN A 91 -15.13 6.25 -28.52
CA ASN A 91 -14.88 6.47 -29.92
C ASN A 91 -15.06 7.95 -30.25
N ASP A 92 -14.30 8.39 -31.27
CA ASP A 92 -14.29 9.76 -31.71
C ASP A 92 -15.63 10.20 -32.30
N PHE A 93 -15.97 11.41 -31.94
CA PHE A 93 -17.02 12.15 -32.57
C PHE A 93 -16.31 13.05 -33.61
N ASN A 94 -16.72 12.98 -34.86
CA ASN A 94 -16.10 13.68 -35.98
C ASN A 94 -15.97 15.22 -35.82
N ASN A 95 -16.41 15.75 -34.65
CA ASN A 95 -16.29 17.16 -34.29
C ASN A 95 -15.68 17.31 -32.86
N LEU A 96 -14.58 18.04 -32.76
CA LEU A 96 -13.87 18.40 -31.50
C LEU A 96 -14.77 19.06 -30.44
N ILE A 97 -15.87 19.71 -30.84
CA ILE A 97 -16.81 20.38 -29.94
C ILE A 97 -17.69 19.34 -29.24
N ASP A 98 -18.25 18.38 -29.97
CA ASP A 98 -19.10 17.31 -29.44
C ASP A 98 -18.31 16.41 -28.50
N GLU A 99 -17.03 16.12 -28.78
CA GLU A 99 -16.14 15.35 -27.94
C GLU A 99 -15.98 16.01 -26.57
N LYS A 100 -15.68 17.31 -26.51
CA LYS A 100 -15.51 18.06 -25.27
C LYS A 100 -16.78 18.07 -24.42
N ILE A 101 -17.96 18.23 -25.06
CA ILE A 101 -19.25 18.23 -24.36
C ILE A 101 -19.51 16.86 -23.76
N ILE A 102 -19.36 15.79 -24.54
CA ILE A 102 -19.63 14.41 -24.09
C ILE A 102 -18.63 13.99 -23.01
N LEU A 103 -17.35 14.30 -23.19
CA LEU A 103 -16.35 14.05 -22.15
C LEU A 103 -16.69 14.82 -20.87
N SER A 104 -17.10 16.09 -20.98
CA SER A 104 -17.51 16.86 -19.80
C SER A 104 -18.70 16.26 -19.09
N GLU A 105 -19.71 15.76 -19.82
CA GLU A 105 -20.87 15.06 -19.26
C GLU A 105 -20.48 13.73 -18.58
N ILE A 106 -19.63 12.94 -19.23
CA ILE A 106 -19.11 11.69 -18.65
C ILE A 106 -18.32 12.00 -17.38
N PHE A 107 -17.41 12.98 -17.41
CA PHE A 107 -16.65 13.38 -16.22
C PHE A 107 -17.55 13.97 -15.12
N GLN A 108 -18.59 14.73 -15.46
CA GLN A 108 -19.57 15.19 -14.47
C GLN A 108 -20.34 14.03 -13.82
N LEU A 109 -20.78 13.05 -14.60
CA LEU A 109 -21.43 11.85 -14.10
C LEU A 109 -20.50 11.05 -13.17
N LEU A 110 -19.23 10.89 -13.57
CA LEU A 110 -18.22 10.18 -12.79
C LEU A 110 -17.90 10.90 -11.48
N ASN A 111 -17.76 12.23 -11.51
CA ASN A 111 -17.45 13.05 -10.35
C ASN A 111 -18.62 13.22 -9.38
N LYS A 112 -19.85 13.33 -9.88
CA LYS A 112 -21.07 13.40 -9.07
C LYS A 112 -21.44 12.04 -8.45
N SER A 113 -20.88 10.95 -8.97
CA SER A 113 -21.22 9.60 -8.48
C SER A 113 -20.53 9.28 -7.16
N SER A 114 -21.24 8.54 -6.32
CA SER A 114 -20.66 7.94 -5.10
C SER A 114 -19.54 6.92 -5.39
N LEU A 115 -19.38 6.49 -6.66
CA LEU A 115 -18.31 5.60 -7.10
C LEU A 115 -16.93 6.23 -6.95
N SER A 116 -16.78 7.54 -7.19
CA SER A 116 -15.51 8.24 -7.00
C SER A 116 -15.00 8.14 -5.54
N LYS A 117 -15.92 7.96 -4.59
CA LYS A 117 -15.64 7.77 -3.17
C LYS A 117 -15.43 6.29 -2.79
N ASN A 118 -15.78 5.35 -3.67
CA ASN A 118 -15.60 3.92 -3.40
C ASN A 118 -14.11 3.53 -3.55
N LYS A 119 -13.50 3.03 -2.47
CA LYS A 119 -12.09 2.61 -2.45
C LYS A 119 -11.79 1.42 -3.35
N ASN A 120 -12.79 0.63 -3.68
CA ASN A 120 -12.70 -0.59 -4.48
C ASN A 120 -13.19 -0.39 -5.92
N PHE A 121 -13.32 0.85 -6.37
CA PHE A 121 -13.68 1.18 -7.74
C PHE A 121 -12.52 1.89 -8.43
N PHE A 122 -12.14 1.37 -9.61
CA PHE A 122 -11.04 1.86 -10.42
C PHE A 122 -11.55 2.17 -11.83
N LEU A 123 -11.30 3.41 -12.27
CA LEU A 123 -11.69 3.87 -13.59
C LEU A 123 -10.46 3.99 -14.47
N HIS A 124 -10.54 3.40 -15.66
CA HIS A 124 -9.56 3.54 -16.73
C HIS A 124 -10.23 4.13 -17.96
N TYR A 125 -9.74 5.24 -18.41
CA TYR A 125 -10.21 5.92 -19.59
C TYR A 125 -9.24 5.69 -20.75
N LEU A 126 -9.78 5.30 -21.91
CA LEU A 126 -9.03 5.07 -23.14
C LEU A 126 -9.67 5.91 -24.24
N ASN A 127 -9.03 7.04 -24.58
CA ASN A 127 -9.41 7.84 -25.71
C ASN A 127 -8.86 7.22 -26.99
N ILE A 128 -9.74 6.95 -27.96
CA ILE A 128 -9.35 6.34 -29.24
C ILE A 128 -8.57 7.35 -30.10
N ASN A 129 -8.82 8.64 -29.96
CA ASN A 129 -8.07 9.66 -30.68
C ASN A 129 -6.59 9.71 -30.32
N SER A 130 -6.26 9.35 -29.09
CA SER A 130 -4.87 9.12 -28.67
C SER A 130 -4.31 7.78 -29.16
N ILE A 131 -5.18 6.96 -29.77
CA ILE A 131 -4.86 5.64 -30.31
C ILE A 131 -4.71 5.82 -31.82
N ASN A 132 -3.52 5.52 -32.35
CA ASN A 132 -3.16 5.61 -33.74
C ASN A 132 -4.30 5.05 -34.63
N LYS A 133 -4.69 5.79 -35.71
CA LYS A 133 -5.71 5.38 -36.71
C LYS A 133 -5.52 3.95 -37.23
N LYS A 134 -4.32 3.40 -37.12
CA LYS A 134 -3.95 2.02 -37.43
C LYS A 134 -4.79 0.95 -36.72
N PHE A 135 -5.47 1.31 -35.62
CA PHE A 135 -6.31 0.38 -34.87
C PHE A 135 -7.79 0.38 -35.27
N LEU A 136 -8.18 1.27 -36.22
CA LEU A 136 -9.53 1.34 -36.74
C LEU A 136 -9.63 0.56 -38.04
N ASN A 137 -10.72 -0.18 -38.21
CA ASN A 137 -11.00 -0.95 -39.41
C ASN A 137 -12.44 -0.65 -39.88
N GLN A 138 -12.56 0.13 -40.95
CA GLN A 138 -13.85 0.59 -41.50
C GLN A 138 -14.73 -0.57 -41.99
N ARG A 139 -14.11 -1.65 -42.48
CA ARG A 139 -14.84 -2.87 -42.88
C ARG A 139 -15.49 -3.51 -41.65
N ASN A 140 -14.74 -3.61 -40.52
CA ASN A 140 -15.29 -4.13 -39.28
C ASN A 140 -16.40 -3.23 -38.75
N GLU A 141 -16.28 -1.91 -38.87
CA GLU A 141 -17.32 -0.97 -38.45
C GLU A 141 -18.61 -1.18 -39.26
N ASN A 142 -18.51 -1.29 -40.60
CA ASN A 142 -19.67 -1.45 -41.46
C ASN A 142 -20.38 -2.80 -41.29
N PHE A 143 -19.66 -3.89 -41.18
CA PHE A 143 -20.21 -5.25 -41.13
C PHE A 143 -20.47 -5.75 -39.71
N LEU A 144 -19.61 -5.41 -38.75
CA LEU A 144 -19.64 -5.94 -37.40
C LEU A 144 -20.08 -4.91 -36.38
N ARG A 145 -20.27 -3.66 -36.78
CA ARG A 145 -20.47 -2.49 -35.90
C ARG A 145 -19.40 -2.41 -34.78
N PHE A 146 -18.19 -2.85 -35.09
CA PHE A 146 -17.06 -2.89 -34.20
C PHE A 146 -15.83 -2.36 -34.93
N PRO A 147 -15.47 -1.06 -34.73
CA PRO A 147 -14.51 -0.36 -35.54
C PRO A 147 -13.06 -0.77 -35.35
N PHE A 148 -12.80 -1.72 -34.44
CA PHE A 148 -11.44 -2.05 -34.05
C PHE A 148 -10.89 -3.28 -34.73
N ASP A 149 -9.60 -3.27 -34.97
CA ASP A 149 -8.86 -4.40 -35.44
C ASP A 149 -8.32 -5.26 -34.28
N ILE A 150 -7.76 -6.40 -34.62
CA ILE A 150 -7.23 -7.36 -33.63
C ILE A 150 -6.06 -6.79 -32.82
N SER A 151 -5.33 -5.83 -33.36
CA SER A 151 -4.20 -5.18 -32.68
C SER A 151 -4.68 -4.30 -31.53
N PHE A 152 -5.85 -3.67 -31.66
CA PHE A 152 -6.49 -2.96 -30.57
C PHE A 152 -6.92 -3.89 -29.45
N ILE A 153 -7.52 -5.05 -29.79
CA ILE A 153 -7.90 -6.07 -28.82
C ILE A 153 -6.68 -6.55 -28.01
N LYS A 154 -5.55 -6.79 -28.72
CA LYS A 154 -4.28 -7.14 -28.06
C LYS A 154 -3.80 -6.05 -27.11
N LYS A 155 -3.97 -4.75 -27.47
CA LYS A 155 -3.61 -3.61 -26.62
C LYS A 155 -4.48 -3.55 -25.36
N ILE A 156 -5.80 -3.69 -25.51
CA ILE A 156 -6.74 -3.73 -24.37
C ILE A 156 -6.42 -4.91 -23.44
N SER A 157 -6.20 -6.09 -24.01
CA SER A 157 -5.83 -7.28 -23.22
C SER A 157 -4.57 -7.04 -22.37
N LYS A 158 -3.54 -6.40 -22.96
CA LYS A 158 -2.32 -6.03 -22.23
C LYS A 158 -2.60 -5.05 -21.10
N ILE A 159 -3.48 -4.07 -21.30
CA ILE A 159 -3.86 -3.08 -20.27
C ILE A 159 -4.59 -3.78 -19.12
N ILE A 160 -5.54 -4.66 -19.43
CA ILE A 160 -6.27 -5.42 -18.41
C ILE A 160 -5.32 -6.28 -17.59
N LEU A 161 -4.45 -7.05 -18.26
CA LEU A 161 -3.45 -7.88 -17.60
C LEU A 161 -2.50 -7.06 -16.72
N LYS A 162 -2.02 -5.92 -17.22
CA LYS A 162 -1.19 -5.01 -16.44
C LYS A 162 -1.92 -4.55 -15.16
N ASN A 163 -3.19 -4.19 -15.26
CA ASN A 163 -3.98 -3.76 -14.09
C ASN A 163 -4.23 -4.91 -13.11
N ILE A 164 -4.45 -6.12 -13.59
CA ILE A 164 -4.57 -7.32 -12.76
C ILE A 164 -3.25 -7.58 -12.02
N HIS A 165 -2.12 -7.51 -12.71
CA HIS A 165 -0.80 -7.67 -12.09
C HIS A 165 -0.51 -6.59 -11.04
N ILE A 166 -0.80 -5.31 -11.36
CA ILE A 166 -0.64 -4.21 -10.39
C ILE A 166 -1.55 -4.40 -9.17
N TYR A 167 -2.79 -4.83 -9.37
CA TYR A 167 -3.74 -5.07 -8.29
C TYR A 167 -3.29 -6.21 -7.36
N ASN A 168 -2.76 -7.29 -7.93
CA ASN A 168 -2.28 -8.44 -7.18
C ASN A 168 -0.88 -8.21 -6.57
N ALA A 169 -0.10 -7.30 -7.15
CA ALA A 169 1.22 -6.95 -6.66
C ALA A 169 1.13 -6.27 -5.28
N LYS A 170 2.07 -6.60 -4.40
CA LYS A 170 2.29 -5.87 -3.15
C LYS A 170 3.32 -4.77 -3.39
N PRO A 171 2.92 -3.48 -3.47
CA PRO A 171 3.86 -2.40 -3.73
C PRO A 171 4.99 -2.38 -2.70
N TYR A 172 6.18 -2.05 -3.17
CA TYR A 172 7.30 -1.75 -2.29
C TYR A 172 6.94 -0.63 -1.32
N LYS A 173 7.52 -0.68 -0.14
CA LYS A 173 7.41 0.39 0.86
C LYS A 173 8.63 1.28 0.86
N LEU A 174 9.82 0.69 0.63
CA LEU A 174 11.11 1.34 0.70
C LEU A 174 11.93 1.02 -0.55
N ILE A 175 12.48 2.08 -1.15
CA ILE A 175 13.45 2.03 -2.22
C ILE A 175 14.77 2.54 -1.64
N ILE A 176 15.79 1.70 -1.64
CA ILE A 176 17.13 2.01 -1.17
C ILE A 176 18.01 2.15 -2.41
N LEU A 177 18.79 3.19 -2.46
CA LEU A 177 19.57 3.60 -3.63
C LEU A 177 21.04 3.68 -3.28
N ASP A 178 21.90 3.25 -4.19
CA ASP A 178 23.29 3.73 -4.20
C ASP A 178 23.35 5.16 -4.74
N CYS A 179 24.53 5.76 -4.72
CA CYS A 179 24.79 7.12 -5.20
C CYS A 179 25.47 7.11 -6.57
N ASP A 180 26.75 6.71 -6.60
CA ASP A 180 27.59 6.73 -7.80
C ASP A 180 27.01 5.82 -8.88
N ASN A 181 27.04 6.24 -10.13
CA ASN A 181 26.43 5.55 -11.28
C ASN A 181 24.96 5.10 -11.08
N THR A 182 24.31 5.59 -10.03
CA THR A 182 22.90 5.30 -9.70
C THR A 182 22.06 6.57 -9.63
N LEU A 183 22.38 7.53 -8.76
CA LEU A 183 21.73 8.83 -8.68
C LEU A 183 22.35 9.90 -9.58
N TRP A 184 23.58 9.72 -9.95
CA TRP A 184 24.34 10.50 -10.94
C TRP A 184 25.34 9.58 -11.62
N GLY A 185 25.86 9.96 -12.78
CA GLY A 185 26.93 9.23 -13.45
C GLY A 185 28.30 9.67 -12.98
N GLY A 186 29.22 8.69 -12.85
CA GLY A 186 30.56 8.89 -12.33
C GLY A 186 30.68 8.57 -10.84
N ILE A 187 31.93 8.64 -10.35
CA ILE A 187 32.33 8.34 -8.97
C ILE A 187 32.68 9.66 -8.29
N LEU A 188 31.92 10.08 -7.29
CA LEU A 188 32.07 11.42 -6.67
C LEU A 188 33.46 11.70 -6.10
N ASP A 189 34.11 10.71 -5.51
CA ASP A 189 35.47 10.90 -4.92
C ASP A 189 36.57 10.97 -5.98
N GLU A 190 36.36 10.43 -7.18
CA GLU A 190 37.30 10.44 -8.31
C GLU A 190 37.05 11.62 -9.25
N ASP A 191 35.79 11.82 -9.67
CA ASP A 191 35.42 12.81 -10.67
C ASP A 191 35.22 14.22 -10.07
N GLY A 192 34.93 14.30 -8.78
CA GLY A 192 34.64 15.56 -8.09
C GLY A 192 33.24 16.09 -8.37
N LEU A 193 32.89 17.24 -7.75
CA LEU A 193 31.57 17.85 -7.80
C LEU A 193 31.17 18.34 -9.20
N GLU A 194 32.14 18.71 -10.00
CA GLU A 194 31.93 19.36 -11.30
C GLU A 194 31.73 18.34 -12.42
N ASN A 195 32.39 17.19 -12.35
CA ASN A 195 32.45 16.24 -13.46
C ASN A 195 31.42 15.10 -13.33
N ILE A 196 30.78 14.93 -12.17
CA ILE A 196 29.66 13.97 -12.08
C ILE A 196 28.54 14.36 -13.03
N LYS A 197 27.97 13.38 -13.75
CA LYS A 197 26.99 13.60 -14.82
C LYS A 197 25.57 13.70 -14.21
N TYR A 198 24.94 14.86 -14.37
CA TYR A 198 23.58 15.10 -13.92
C TYR A 198 22.94 16.27 -14.69
N GLY A 199 21.82 16.02 -15.40
CA GLY A 199 21.18 17.02 -16.27
C GLY A 199 21.95 17.24 -17.57
N GLY A 200 21.57 18.29 -18.34
CA GLY A 200 22.18 18.58 -19.63
C GLY A 200 21.69 17.66 -20.76
N ASP A 201 22.34 17.80 -21.92
CA ASP A 201 21.97 17.06 -23.15
C ASP A 201 22.70 15.70 -23.26
N ASP A 202 23.68 15.43 -22.40
CA ASP A 202 24.46 14.21 -22.35
C ASP A 202 23.78 13.11 -21.50
N ASN A 203 24.53 12.03 -21.23
CA ASN A 203 24.12 10.92 -20.37
C ASN A 203 23.60 11.36 -18.98
N GLY A 204 23.84 12.59 -18.55
CA GLY A 204 23.31 13.17 -17.32
C GLY A 204 21.79 13.30 -17.28
N ALA A 205 21.13 13.41 -18.46
CA ALA A 205 19.67 13.49 -18.57
C ALA A 205 18.96 12.23 -18.06
N ILE A 206 19.59 11.06 -18.19
CA ILE A 206 19.05 9.78 -17.68
C ILE A 206 18.90 9.84 -16.16
N TYR A 207 19.93 10.29 -15.45
CA TYR A 207 19.91 10.40 -13.99
C TYR A 207 18.93 11.46 -13.51
N LEU A 208 18.82 12.59 -14.21
CA LEU A 208 17.80 13.62 -13.93
C LEU A 208 16.38 13.03 -14.04
N ASN A 209 16.10 12.31 -15.12
CA ASN A 209 14.79 11.71 -15.34
C ASN A 209 14.53 10.57 -14.33
N PHE A 210 15.54 9.81 -13.97
CA PHE A 210 15.42 8.80 -12.90
C PHE A 210 15.08 9.45 -11.56
N GLN A 211 15.72 10.54 -11.17
CA GLN A 211 15.36 11.27 -9.95
C GLN A 211 13.95 11.87 -10.03
N LYS A 212 13.51 12.37 -11.19
CA LYS A 212 12.09 12.77 -11.42
C LYS A 212 11.13 11.62 -11.14
N ARG A 213 11.46 10.42 -11.63
CA ARG A 213 10.66 9.20 -11.40
C ARG A 213 10.63 8.82 -9.93
N LEU A 214 11.77 8.83 -9.24
CA LEU A 214 11.85 8.58 -7.80
C LEU A 214 11.04 9.58 -6.98
N LEU A 215 11.08 10.87 -7.33
CA LEU A 215 10.26 11.90 -6.69
C LEU A 215 8.76 11.64 -6.90
N SER A 216 8.36 11.19 -8.11
CA SER A 216 6.98 10.78 -8.40
C SER A 216 6.57 9.59 -7.52
N LEU A 217 7.41 8.57 -7.37
CA LEU A 217 7.17 7.44 -6.49
C LEU A 217 7.04 7.88 -5.03
N LYS A 218 7.91 8.78 -4.56
CA LYS A 218 7.81 9.37 -3.22
C LYS A 218 6.47 10.07 -3.00
N LYS A 219 5.99 10.87 -3.97
CA LYS A 219 4.66 11.50 -3.91
C LYS A 219 3.53 10.48 -3.82
N GLN A 220 3.72 9.28 -4.34
CA GLN A 220 2.79 8.15 -4.20
C GLN A 220 2.93 7.40 -2.86
N GLY A 221 3.82 7.83 -1.97
CA GLY A 221 4.01 7.27 -0.64
C GLY A 221 5.01 6.10 -0.57
N PHE A 222 5.93 5.99 -1.54
CA PHE A 222 7.13 5.19 -1.39
C PHE A 222 8.15 5.94 -0.54
N ILE A 223 8.89 5.21 0.29
CA ILE A 223 9.97 5.77 1.10
C ILE A 223 11.27 5.64 0.31
N LEU A 224 12.09 6.69 0.30
CA LEU A 224 13.43 6.66 -0.29
C LEU A 224 14.46 6.64 0.83
N SER A 225 15.53 5.86 0.64
CA SER A 225 16.72 5.85 1.48
C SER A 225 17.97 5.69 0.61
N ILE A 226 19.14 5.91 1.20
CA ILE A 226 20.45 5.71 0.55
C ILE A 226 21.23 4.69 1.37
N SER A 227 21.95 3.79 0.67
CA SER A 227 23.04 3.00 1.21
C SER A 227 24.19 3.04 0.23
N SER A 228 25.20 3.84 0.52
CA SER A 228 26.33 4.11 -0.38
C SER A 228 27.65 4.13 0.37
N LYS A 229 28.69 3.61 -0.26
CA LYS A 229 30.09 3.74 0.19
C LYS A 229 30.63 5.07 -0.31
N ASN A 230 30.51 6.10 0.53
CA ASN A 230 30.84 7.46 0.14
C ASN A 230 31.01 8.35 1.38
N ASN A 231 31.56 9.55 1.20
CA ASN A 231 31.57 10.56 2.24
C ASN A 231 30.23 11.29 2.32
N GLU A 232 29.53 11.17 3.46
CA GLU A 232 28.20 11.77 3.64
C GLU A 232 28.16 13.27 3.36
N LYS A 233 29.17 14.03 3.82
CA LYS A 233 29.24 15.49 3.63
C LYS A 233 29.38 15.85 2.15
N LYS A 234 30.26 15.14 1.43
CA LYS A 234 30.47 15.35 -0.01
C LYS A 234 29.23 15.02 -0.83
N VAL A 235 28.53 13.91 -0.51
CA VAL A 235 27.27 13.54 -1.18
C VAL A 235 26.22 14.64 -1.05
N TRP A 236 26.00 15.17 0.17
CA TRP A 236 25.03 16.26 0.33
C TRP A 236 25.50 17.57 -0.31
N GLN A 237 26.80 17.81 -0.39
CA GLN A 237 27.36 18.94 -1.12
C GLN A 237 27.15 18.80 -2.61
N ALA A 238 27.40 17.61 -3.20
CA ALA A 238 27.17 17.33 -4.60
C ALA A 238 25.70 17.54 -5.01
N MET A 239 24.76 17.02 -4.21
CA MET A 239 23.33 17.20 -4.48
C MET A 239 22.92 18.69 -4.49
N ARG A 240 23.49 19.51 -3.61
CA ARG A 240 23.22 20.96 -3.60
C ARG A 240 23.90 21.67 -4.75
N TYR A 241 25.18 21.41 -4.97
CA TYR A 241 25.99 22.04 -6.01
C TYR A 241 25.42 21.82 -7.41
N ARG A 242 25.07 20.56 -7.73
CA ARG A 242 24.44 20.19 -9.00
C ARG A 242 22.94 20.49 -9.05
N LYS A 243 22.36 21.13 -8.03
CA LYS A 243 20.92 21.46 -7.93
C LYS A 243 20.02 20.25 -8.25
N MET A 244 20.39 19.08 -7.73
CA MET A 244 19.67 17.84 -7.99
C MET A 244 18.23 17.93 -7.47
N ILE A 245 17.29 17.26 -8.16
CA ILE A 245 15.86 17.25 -7.79
C ILE A 245 15.65 16.62 -6.42
N LEU A 246 16.34 15.52 -6.14
CA LEU A 246 16.31 14.88 -4.82
C LEU A 246 17.36 15.53 -3.92
N GLN A 247 16.97 15.85 -2.70
CA GLN A 247 17.79 16.48 -1.68
C GLN A 247 17.76 15.65 -0.38
N LYS A 248 18.66 15.93 0.56
CA LYS A 248 18.73 15.24 1.87
C LYS A 248 17.38 15.06 2.55
N LYS A 249 16.48 16.03 2.43
CA LYS A 249 15.11 15.99 2.99
C LYS A 249 14.22 14.90 2.39
N ASP A 250 14.59 14.35 1.23
CA ASP A 250 13.78 13.36 0.51
C ASP A 250 14.08 11.92 0.92
N PHE A 251 15.14 11.71 1.68
CA PHE A 251 15.59 10.41 2.15
C PHE A 251 15.32 10.22 3.64
N ILE A 252 14.99 9.00 4.03
CA ILE A 252 14.78 8.60 5.42
C ILE A 252 15.88 7.62 5.82
N ASN A 253 16.57 7.88 6.93
CA ASN A 253 17.64 7.05 7.48
C ASN A 253 18.73 6.66 6.45
N PRO A 254 19.27 7.60 5.67
CA PRO A 254 20.38 7.28 4.77
C PRO A 254 21.58 6.78 5.58
N LYS A 255 22.29 5.80 5.02
CA LYS A 255 23.57 5.28 5.50
C LYS A 255 24.61 5.50 4.40
N ILE A 256 25.37 6.56 4.56
CA ILE A 256 26.43 6.95 3.62
C ILE A 256 27.73 6.89 4.42
N ASN A 257 28.45 5.81 4.30
CA ASN A 257 29.69 5.50 5.00
C ASN A 257 30.40 4.34 4.31
N TRP A 258 31.57 3.96 4.77
CA TRP A 258 32.42 2.90 4.19
C TRP A 258 32.10 1.49 4.74
N GLU A 259 31.07 1.35 5.57
CA GLU A 259 30.63 0.06 6.11
C GLU A 259 29.97 -0.82 5.04
N ASP A 260 29.82 -2.11 5.35
CA ASP A 260 29.13 -3.06 4.48
C ASP A 260 27.70 -2.62 4.16
N LYS A 261 27.37 -2.52 2.85
CA LYS A 261 26.04 -2.10 2.38
C LYS A 261 24.94 -3.03 2.89
N GLY A 262 25.20 -4.34 3.03
CA GLY A 262 24.21 -5.32 3.52
C GLY A 262 23.84 -5.07 4.98
N LEU A 263 24.82 -4.74 5.82
CA LEU A 263 24.60 -4.36 7.22
C LEU A 263 23.87 -3.01 7.32
N ASN A 264 24.30 -2.01 6.54
CA ASN A 264 23.64 -0.72 6.47
C ASN A 264 22.17 -0.85 6.06
N ILE A 265 21.86 -1.63 5.03
CA ILE A 265 20.48 -1.88 4.56
C ILE A 265 19.68 -2.64 5.63
N LYS A 266 20.26 -3.63 6.29
CA LYS A 266 19.63 -4.34 7.41
C LYS A 266 19.23 -3.37 8.52
N ASN A 267 20.13 -2.45 8.89
CA ASN A 267 19.86 -1.42 9.90
C ASN A 267 18.74 -0.46 9.45
N ILE A 268 18.75 0.02 8.20
CA ILE A 268 17.69 0.87 7.65
C ILE A 268 16.33 0.17 7.75
N ILE A 269 16.25 -1.10 7.34
CA ILE A 269 15.02 -1.89 7.35
C ILE A 269 14.51 -2.11 8.78
N GLN A 270 15.40 -2.42 9.73
CA GLN A 270 15.07 -2.62 11.13
C GLN A 270 14.58 -1.32 11.79
N GLU A 271 15.29 -0.22 11.61
CA GLU A 271 14.91 1.11 12.12
C GLU A 271 13.53 1.54 11.61
N LEU A 272 13.19 1.24 10.36
CA LEU A 272 11.86 1.52 9.81
C LEU A 272 10.83 0.44 10.15
N SER A 273 11.22 -0.65 10.83
CA SER A 273 10.37 -1.81 11.14
C SER A 273 9.66 -2.36 9.89
N LEU A 274 10.40 -2.51 8.81
CA LEU A 274 9.94 -3.06 7.54
C LEU A 274 10.39 -4.53 7.41
N ARG A 275 9.81 -5.24 6.43
CA ARG A 275 10.30 -6.56 6.02
C ARG A 275 11.20 -6.38 4.80
N ALA A 276 12.27 -7.15 4.70
CA ALA A 276 13.16 -7.12 3.54
C ALA A 276 12.39 -7.35 2.22
N SER A 277 11.40 -8.25 2.22
CA SER A 277 10.54 -8.51 1.05
C SER A 277 9.66 -7.33 0.60
N ASP A 278 9.43 -6.34 1.46
CA ASP A 278 8.70 -5.10 1.14
C ASP A 278 9.65 -3.97 0.67
N CYS A 279 10.95 -4.25 0.57
CA CYS A 279 12.01 -3.30 0.22
C CYS A 279 12.71 -3.72 -1.07
N ILE A 280 13.31 -2.73 -1.73
CA ILE A 280 14.15 -2.96 -2.91
C ILE A 280 15.41 -2.11 -2.83
N PHE A 281 16.53 -2.67 -3.25
CA PHE A 281 17.82 -2.01 -3.38
C PHE A 281 18.21 -1.90 -4.86
N ILE A 282 18.69 -0.74 -5.25
CA ILE A 282 19.11 -0.42 -6.63
C ILE A 282 20.56 0.04 -6.59
N ASP A 283 21.42 -0.63 -7.36
CA ASP A 283 22.87 -0.42 -7.37
C ASP A 283 23.42 -0.81 -8.75
N ASP A 284 24.48 -0.15 -9.21
CA ASP A 284 25.17 -0.47 -10.46
C ASP A 284 26.19 -1.61 -10.28
N ASN A 285 26.66 -1.82 -9.04
CA ASN A 285 27.71 -2.77 -8.74
C ASN A 285 27.16 -4.17 -8.39
N LEU A 286 27.35 -5.13 -9.31
CA LEU A 286 26.91 -6.51 -9.11
C LEU A 286 27.53 -7.18 -7.88
N VAL A 287 28.79 -6.84 -7.53
CA VAL A 287 29.47 -7.42 -6.37
C VAL A 287 28.79 -6.99 -5.08
N GLU A 288 28.47 -5.70 -4.96
CA GLU A 288 27.75 -5.17 -3.79
C GLU A 288 26.34 -5.78 -3.70
N ILE A 289 25.63 -5.92 -4.82
CA ILE A 289 24.32 -6.61 -4.86
C ILE A 289 24.43 -8.06 -4.35
N LYS A 290 25.44 -8.81 -4.77
CA LYS A 290 25.66 -10.19 -4.30
C LYS A 290 25.94 -10.22 -2.80
N LYS A 291 26.80 -9.34 -2.28
CA LYS A 291 27.07 -9.22 -0.83
C LYS A 291 25.80 -8.92 -0.05
N VAL A 292 25.01 -7.94 -0.50
CA VAL A 292 23.71 -7.57 0.11
C VAL A 292 22.74 -8.75 0.11
N LYS A 293 22.66 -9.52 -0.97
CA LYS A 293 21.81 -10.71 -1.06
C LYS A 293 22.24 -11.83 -0.11
N ASN A 294 23.51 -11.98 0.17
CA ASN A 294 24.03 -12.93 1.16
C ASN A 294 23.55 -12.57 2.58
N VAL A 295 23.54 -11.30 2.93
CA VAL A 295 23.05 -10.79 4.24
C VAL A 295 21.53 -10.82 4.31
N LEU A 296 20.83 -10.46 3.22
CA LEU A 296 19.39 -10.24 3.16
C LEU A 296 18.76 -11.03 2.00
N LYS A 297 18.66 -12.35 2.13
CA LYS A 297 18.15 -13.26 1.08
C LYS A 297 16.80 -12.84 0.48
N ASN A 298 15.91 -12.29 1.30
CA ASN A 298 14.54 -11.87 0.90
C ASN A 298 14.44 -10.42 0.40
N LEU A 299 15.54 -9.68 0.32
CA LEU A 299 15.54 -8.33 -0.24
C LEU A 299 15.43 -8.41 -1.76
N ASN A 300 14.61 -7.55 -2.35
CA ASN A 300 14.56 -7.41 -3.80
C ASN A 300 15.69 -6.49 -4.24
N VAL A 301 16.26 -6.74 -5.41
CA VAL A 301 17.36 -5.96 -5.96
C VAL A 301 17.14 -5.66 -7.44
N ILE A 302 17.65 -4.51 -7.89
CA ILE A 302 17.82 -4.19 -9.31
C ILE A 302 19.29 -3.85 -9.51
N HIS A 303 19.94 -4.60 -10.42
CA HIS A 303 21.26 -4.29 -10.92
C HIS A 303 21.15 -3.31 -12.09
N LEU A 304 21.82 -2.16 -11.99
CA LEU A 304 21.90 -1.16 -13.06
C LEU A 304 23.15 -1.39 -13.92
N ASP A 305 23.13 -2.50 -14.65
CA ASP A 305 24.19 -2.84 -15.63
C ASP A 305 24.21 -1.92 -16.84
N ASP A 306 23.11 -1.24 -17.10
CA ASP A 306 22.90 -0.30 -18.20
C ASP A 306 21.88 0.72 -17.73
N GLU A 307 22.31 1.96 -17.53
CA GLU A 307 21.47 3.05 -17.05
C GLU A 307 20.32 3.35 -18.01
N SER A 308 20.47 3.12 -19.31
CA SER A 308 19.42 3.33 -20.31
C SER A 308 18.21 2.43 -20.09
N LYS A 309 18.40 1.27 -19.44
CA LYS A 309 17.36 0.28 -19.15
C LYS A 309 16.64 0.49 -17.83
N ILE A 310 17.04 1.49 -17.00
CA ILE A 310 16.44 1.67 -15.67
C ILE A 310 14.91 1.81 -15.73
N PHE A 311 14.40 2.59 -16.68
CA PHE A 311 12.96 2.78 -16.84
C PHE A 311 12.23 1.50 -17.19
N GLN A 312 12.80 0.68 -18.10
CA GLN A 312 12.23 -0.61 -18.47
C GLN A 312 12.21 -1.57 -17.27
N LYS A 313 13.27 -1.58 -16.44
CA LYS A 313 13.34 -2.41 -15.22
C LYS A 313 12.28 -1.98 -14.20
N LEU A 314 12.08 -0.66 -14.01
CA LEU A 314 11.02 -0.14 -13.13
C LEU A 314 9.60 -0.42 -13.65
N GLU A 315 9.38 -0.37 -14.97
CA GLU A 315 8.07 -0.61 -15.57
C GLU A 315 7.68 -2.09 -15.58
N LYS A 316 8.65 -2.98 -15.74
CA LYS A 316 8.43 -4.44 -15.69
C LYS A 316 8.06 -4.93 -14.30
N ASP A 317 8.51 -4.28 -13.24
CA ASP A 317 8.13 -4.64 -11.87
C ASP A 317 6.89 -3.86 -11.41
N PHE A 318 5.75 -4.52 -11.47
CA PHE A 318 4.46 -3.93 -11.07
C PHE A 318 4.41 -3.45 -9.62
N ARG A 319 5.35 -3.83 -8.76
CA ARG A 319 5.44 -3.36 -7.37
C ARG A 319 5.87 -1.90 -7.23
N PHE A 320 6.38 -1.26 -8.31
CA PHE A 320 6.56 0.20 -8.38
C PHE A 320 5.28 0.96 -8.76
N GLN A 321 4.17 0.25 -8.92
CA GLN A 321 2.91 0.83 -9.34
C GLN A 321 1.83 0.58 -8.28
N LYS A 322 0.86 1.50 -8.20
CA LYS A 322 -0.31 1.38 -7.32
C LYS A 322 -1.55 1.61 -8.16
N THR A 323 -2.57 0.78 -7.98
CA THR A 323 -3.88 0.97 -8.62
C THR A 323 -4.56 2.25 -8.16
N LYS A 324 -4.32 2.67 -6.92
CA LYS A 324 -4.88 3.90 -6.33
C LYS A 324 -3.92 4.43 -5.26
N ILE A 325 -3.72 5.75 -5.27
CA ILE A 325 -2.97 6.46 -4.24
C ILE A 325 -3.97 6.98 -3.21
N LEU A 326 -3.88 6.49 -1.98
CA LEU A 326 -4.74 6.92 -0.89
C LEU A 326 -4.09 8.10 -0.13
N LYS A 327 -4.91 8.97 0.47
CA LYS A 327 -4.42 10.05 1.34
C LYS A 327 -3.53 9.50 2.48
N GLU A 328 -3.84 8.29 2.96
CA GLU A 328 -3.04 7.59 3.96
C GLU A 328 -1.65 7.19 3.45
N ASP A 329 -1.49 6.91 2.16
CA ASP A 329 -0.17 6.58 1.58
C ASP A 329 0.75 7.79 1.58
N ILE A 330 0.23 8.97 1.27
CA ILE A 330 0.97 10.24 1.32
C ILE A 330 1.38 10.58 2.76
N LYS A 331 0.48 10.36 3.72
CA LYS A 331 0.76 10.58 5.15
C LYS A 331 1.82 9.62 5.70
N LYS A 332 1.97 8.42 5.13
CA LYS A 332 2.96 7.43 5.58
C LYS A 332 4.39 7.97 5.56
N TYR A 333 4.78 8.68 4.50
CA TYR A 333 6.13 9.27 4.43
C TYR A 333 6.43 10.15 5.66
N LYS A 334 5.51 11.08 5.99
CA LYS A 334 5.65 11.94 7.18
C LYS A 334 5.77 11.10 8.45
N GLN A 335 4.98 10.05 8.57
CA GLN A 335 4.98 9.17 9.75
C GLN A 335 6.28 8.38 9.91
N TYR A 336 6.86 7.90 8.81
CA TYR A 336 8.17 7.22 8.85
C TYR A 336 9.31 8.20 9.13
N LYS A 337 9.23 9.43 8.62
CA LYS A 337 10.20 10.48 8.93
C LYS A 337 10.18 10.82 10.42
N ILE A 338 8.99 11.07 10.98
CA ILE A 338 8.80 11.29 12.42
C ILE A 338 9.38 10.12 13.24
N LYS A 339 9.13 8.87 12.81
CA LYS A 339 9.69 7.69 13.47
C LYS A 339 11.21 7.69 13.44
N SER A 340 11.79 7.99 12.28
CA SER A 340 13.24 8.07 12.11
C SER A 340 13.88 9.12 13.01
N ASP A 341 13.30 10.33 13.02
CA ASP A 341 13.79 11.43 13.85
C ASP A 341 13.69 11.09 15.34
N TYR A 342 12.60 10.43 15.74
CA TYR A 342 12.45 9.89 17.08
C TYR A 342 13.54 8.88 17.44
N GLU A 343 13.79 7.86 16.59
CA GLU A 343 14.76 6.80 16.88
C GLU A 343 16.19 7.32 16.98
N LYS A 344 16.56 8.36 16.20
CA LYS A 344 17.85 9.02 16.31
C LYS A 344 18.06 9.68 17.69
N ILE A 345 16.99 10.28 18.24
CA ILE A 345 17.03 10.92 19.55
C ILE A 345 16.96 9.86 20.66
N ALA A 346 16.13 8.84 20.50
CA ALA A 346 15.98 7.77 21.48
C ALA A 346 17.26 6.95 21.67
N LYS A 347 18.03 6.70 20.60
CA LYS A 347 19.36 6.04 20.69
C LYS A 347 20.39 6.80 21.52
N LYS A 348 20.26 8.14 21.62
CA LYS A 348 21.13 8.97 22.46
C LYS A 348 20.71 8.98 23.93
N ASN A 349 19.45 8.62 24.22
CA ASN A 349 18.82 8.72 25.53
C ASN A 349 18.14 7.39 25.93
N ASP A 350 18.82 6.24 25.78
CA ASP A 350 18.28 4.94 26.10
C ASP A 350 17.80 4.89 27.57
N ASN A 351 16.48 4.59 27.75
CA ASN A 351 15.78 4.46 29.03
C ASN A 351 15.55 5.75 29.84
N ASP A 352 15.74 6.93 29.29
CA ASP A 352 15.45 8.16 30.02
C ASP A 352 13.93 8.44 30.05
N PHE A 353 13.33 8.22 31.22
CA PHE A 353 11.92 8.50 31.49
C PHE A 353 11.57 9.99 31.23
N ASN A 354 12.48 10.89 31.55
CA ASN A 354 12.34 12.33 31.32
C ASN A 354 12.28 12.67 29.83
N PHE A 355 13.06 11.94 29.00
CA PHE A 355 12.97 12.08 27.55
C PHE A 355 11.57 11.73 27.05
N PHE A 356 10.99 10.58 27.44
CA PHE A 356 9.66 10.18 27.01
C PHE A 356 8.57 11.15 27.49
N LYS A 357 8.70 11.70 28.67
CA LYS A 357 7.83 12.75 29.22
C LYS A 357 7.93 14.03 28.36
N SER A 358 9.13 14.41 27.94
CA SER A 358 9.36 15.60 27.08
C SER A 358 8.71 15.49 25.70
N LEU A 359 8.31 14.28 25.28
CA LEU A 359 7.60 14.07 24.00
C LEU A 359 6.15 14.53 24.03
N LYS A 360 5.58 14.84 25.20
CA LYS A 360 4.17 15.25 25.37
C LYS A 360 3.22 14.29 24.66
N GLN A 361 3.36 13.01 24.98
CA GLN A 361 2.60 11.95 24.33
C GLN A 361 1.15 11.95 24.81
N LYS A 362 0.20 11.91 23.85
CA LYS A 362 -1.24 11.87 24.14
C LYS A 362 -1.88 10.65 23.52
N ILE A 363 -2.63 9.91 24.34
CA ILE A 363 -3.39 8.74 23.89
C ILE A 363 -4.87 8.99 24.12
N LYS A 364 -5.66 8.78 23.06
CA LYS A 364 -7.14 8.81 23.12
C LYS A 364 -7.69 7.44 22.78
N VAL A 365 -8.59 6.93 23.64
CA VAL A 365 -9.31 5.69 23.40
C VAL A 365 -10.68 6.00 22.83
N LEU A 366 -10.97 5.44 21.67
CA LEU A 366 -12.16 5.69 20.89
C LEU A 366 -12.98 4.41 20.71
N ASN A 367 -14.30 4.55 20.60
CA ASN A 367 -15.16 3.45 20.22
C ASN A 367 -15.08 3.17 18.71
N CYS A 368 -15.28 1.92 18.33
CA CYS A 368 -15.41 1.54 16.93
C CYS A 368 -16.78 1.96 16.40
N LYS A 369 -16.83 3.11 15.74
CA LYS A 369 -18.03 3.67 15.08
C LYS A 369 -17.96 3.50 13.56
N SER A 370 -19.03 3.86 12.86
CA SER A 370 -19.10 3.72 11.39
C SER A 370 -18.03 4.53 10.66
N ASN A 371 -17.68 5.72 11.15
CA ASN A 371 -16.68 6.61 10.54
C ASN A 371 -15.23 6.11 10.66
N ASN A 372 -14.92 5.25 11.65
CA ASN A 372 -13.58 4.71 11.86
C ASN A 372 -13.50 3.19 11.61
N PHE A 373 -14.60 2.56 11.18
CA PHE A 373 -14.71 1.11 10.99
C PHE A 373 -13.71 0.58 9.96
N ASP A 374 -13.60 1.23 8.81
CA ASP A 374 -12.67 0.81 7.74
C ASP A 374 -11.22 0.84 8.22
N ARG A 375 -10.87 1.84 9.03
CA ARG A 375 -9.54 1.93 9.62
C ARG A 375 -9.30 0.84 10.67
N THR A 376 -10.32 0.50 11.45
CA THR A 376 -10.28 -0.62 12.40
C THR A 376 -10.01 -1.94 11.69
N LEU A 377 -10.77 -2.22 10.64
CA LEU A 377 -10.58 -3.39 9.79
C LEU A 377 -9.18 -3.45 9.19
N GLN A 378 -8.67 -2.31 8.73
CA GLN A 378 -7.33 -2.20 8.17
C GLN A 378 -6.24 -2.48 9.23
N LEU A 379 -6.40 -2.03 10.47
CA LEU A 379 -5.44 -2.29 11.55
C LEU A 379 -5.31 -3.79 11.82
N PHE A 380 -6.42 -4.52 11.99
CA PHE A 380 -6.39 -5.96 12.19
C PHE A 380 -5.82 -6.71 10.98
N ASN A 381 -6.18 -6.29 9.77
CA ASN A 381 -5.80 -7.01 8.56
C ASN A 381 -4.39 -6.68 8.02
N LYS A 382 -3.83 -5.51 8.33
CA LYS A 382 -2.50 -5.09 7.82
C LYS A 382 -1.37 -5.14 8.86
N THR A 383 -1.70 -5.23 10.15
CA THR A 383 -0.68 -5.34 11.20
C THR A 383 -0.22 -6.78 11.35
N ASN A 384 1.09 -7.02 11.33
CA ASN A 384 1.66 -8.36 11.42
C ASN A 384 2.60 -8.52 12.63
N GLN A 385 3.50 -7.55 12.87
CA GLN A 385 4.55 -7.69 13.89
C GLN A 385 4.00 -7.64 15.31
N PHE A 386 3.21 -6.62 15.63
CA PHE A 386 2.55 -6.52 16.93
C PHE A 386 1.06 -6.80 16.78
N ASN A 387 0.76 -8.07 16.51
CA ASN A 387 -0.59 -8.62 16.38
C ASN A 387 -0.61 -9.97 17.07
N PHE A 388 -1.37 -10.06 18.15
CA PHE A 388 -1.36 -11.23 19.03
C PHE A 388 -1.91 -12.49 18.37
N ASN A 389 -3.00 -12.39 17.65
CA ASN A 389 -3.66 -13.57 17.09
C ASN A 389 -3.61 -13.68 15.57
N LEU A 390 -3.19 -12.61 14.87
CA LEU A 390 -3.17 -12.54 13.41
C LEU A 390 -4.52 -12.88 12.77
N ASN A 391 -5.62 -12.69 13.50
CA ASN A 391 -6.94 -12.86 12.95
C ASN A 391 -7.18 -11.84 11.84
N ARG A 392 -7.76 -12.33 10.73
CA ARG A 392 -8.14 -11.48 9.60
C ARG A 392 -9.67 -11.42 9.56
N TYR A 393 -10.20 -10.22 9.66
CA TYR A 393 -11.64 -10.00 9.73
C TYR A 393 -12.18 -9.59 8.36
N SER A 394 -13.30 -10.19 7.98
CA SER A 394 -14.14 -9.64 6.92
C SER A 394 -14.97 -8.47 7.47
N VAL A 395 -15.54 -7.67 6.58
CA VAL A 395 -16.48 -6.60 6.97
C VAL A 395 -17.65 -7.15 7.76
N SER A 396 -18.19 -8.29 7.32
CA SER A 396 -19.34 -8.95 7.98
C SER A 396 -18.97 -9.48 9.36
N SER A 397 -17.84 -10.18 9.50
CA SER A 397 -17.42 -10.74 10.79
C SER A 397 -17.13 -9.65 11.84
N LEU A 398 -16.44 -8.57 11.45
CA LEU A 398 -16.14 -7.49 12.38
C LEU A 398 -17.40 -6.69 12.76
N LYS A 399 -18.39 -6.55 11.84
CA LYS A 399 -19.70 -5.96 12.15
C LYS A 399 -20.47 -6.80 13.16
N LYS A 400 -20.51 -8.14 13.01
CA LYS A 400 -21.15 -9.05 13.97
C LYS A 400 -20.55 -8.89 15.38
N ILE A 401 -19.21 -8.84 15.48
CA ILE A 401 -18.52 -8.62 16.77
C ILE A 401 -18.92 -7.25 17.35
N ARG A 402 -18.94 -6.18 16.55
CA ARG A 402 -19.33 -4.84 17.01
C ARG A 402 -20.76 -4.74 17.54
N GLN A 403 -21.67 -5.52 16.98
CA GLN A 403 -23.10 -5.53 17.38
C GLN A 403 -23.37 -6.40 18.60
N ASN A 404 -22.46 -7.31 18.95
CA ASN A 404 -22.64 -8.24 20.06
C ASN A 404 -22.27 -7.55 21.38
N LYS A 405 -23.22 -7.46 22.32
CA LYS A 405 -23.08 -6.79 23.62
C LYS A 405 -21.97 -7.37 24.51
N ASN A 406 -21.63 -8.65 24.33
CA ASN A 406 -20.56 -9.32 25.07
C ASN A 406 -19.17 -8.93 24.61
N TYR A 407 -19.05 -8.23 23.46
CA TYR A 407 -17.77 -7.79 22.92
C TYR A 407 -17.66 -6.27 22.95
N ASP A 408 -16.44 -5.78 23.08
CA ASP A 408 -16.13 -4.36 22.96
C ASP A 408 -14.91 -4.17 22.05
N ILE A 409 -15.03 -3.28 21.07
CA ILE A 409 -13.95 -2.94 20.14
C ILE A 409 -13.54 -1.51 20.41
N LYS A 410 -12.32 -1.32 20.86
CA LYS A 410 -11.75 0.01 21.10
C LYS A 410 -10.56 0.27 20.17
N LEU A 411 -10.34 1.53 19.91
CA LEU A 411 -9.27 2.05 19.07
C LEU A 411 -8.40 2.98 19.88
N ILE A 412 -7.13 3.05 19.51
CA ILE A 412 -6.19 4.02 20.08
C ILE A 412 -5.74 4.99 19.02
N SER A 413 -5.92 6.26 19.31
CA SER A 413 -5.30 7.38 18.63
C SER A 413 -4.10 7.85 19.46
N PHE A 414 -3.01 8.20 18.78
CA PHE A 414 -1.77 8.63 19.39
C PHE A 414 -1.25 9.89 18.72
N SER A 415 -0.81 10.85 19.52
CA SER A 415 -0.10 12.05 19.08
C SER A 415 1.04 12.38 20.04
N ASP A 416 2.07 13.07 19.55
CA ASP A 416 3.21 13.54 20.31
C ASP A 416 3.72 14.88 19.74
N LYS A 417 4.80 15.44 20.28
CA LYS A 417 5.39 16.70 19.80
C LYS A 417 5.78 16.69 18.31
N PHE A 418 5.95 15.52 17.70
CA PHE A 418 6.28 15.38 16.29
C PHE A 418 5.04 15.37 15.39
N GLY A 419 3.83 15.18 15.96
CA GLY A 419 2.57 15.27 15.25
C GLY A 419 1.52 14.22 15.61
N ASP A 420 0.43 14.23 14.84
CA ASP A 420 -0.66 13.26 14.97
C ASP A 420 -0.39 12.00 14.14
N HIS A 421 -0.28 10.88 14.82
CA HIS A 421 -0.10 9.55 14.22
C HIS A 421 -1.43 8.88 13.84
N GLY A 422 -2.55 9.47 14.23
CA GLY A 422 -3.89 8.96 14.00
C GLY A 422 -4.20 7.68 14.76
N LEU A 423 -5.06 6.84 14.18
CA LEU A 423 -5.40 5.54 14.77
C LEU A 423 -4.25 4.55 14.60
N VAL A 424 -3.63 4.17 15.70
CA VAL A 424 -2.41 3.36 15.74
C VAL A 424 -2.62 1.97 16.34
N GLY A 425 -3.68 1.75 17.12
CA GLY A 425 -3.95 0.46 17.74
C GLY A 425 -5.44 0.13 17.82
N ALA A 426 -5.74 -1.14 18.03
CA ALA A 426 -7.09 -1.63 18.28
C ALA A 426 -7.04 -2.88 19.15
N TYR A 427 -8.09 -3.09 19.95
CA TYR A 427 -8.30 -4.34 20.67
C TYR A 427 -9.76 -4.76 20.65
N ILE A 428 -9.96 -6.07 20.78
CA ILE A 428 -11.25 -6.70 20.98
C ILE A 428 -11.22 -7.45 22.29
N ILE A 429 -12.15 -7.13 23.16
CA ILE A 429 -12.37 -7.86 24.40
C ILE A 429 -13.70 -8.57 24.38
N LYS A 430 -13.77 -9.71 25.08
CA LYS A 430 -14.99 -10.42 25.42
C LYS A 430 -15.17 -10.37 26.92
N LYS A 431 -16.35 -9.91 27.35
CA LYS A 431 -16.73 -9.83 28.77
C LYS A 431 -17.46 -11.10 29.16
N ASN A 432 -16.96 -11.79 30.16
CA ASN A 432 -17.62 -12.90 30.83
C ASN A 432 -17.79 -12.53 32.31
N LYS A 433 -18.65 -13.25 33.07
CA LYS A 433 -18.98 -12.91 34.46
C LYS A 433 -17.73 -12.74 35.32
N ASP A 434 -16.76 -13.67 35.24
CA ASP A 434 -15.61 -13.73 36.18
C ASP A 434 -14.27 -13.35 35.51
N LYS A 435 -14.24 -13.19 34.19
CA LYS A 435 -13.00 -12.94 33.44
C LYS A 435 -13.20 -12.03 32.25
N LEU A 436 -12.17 -11.29 31.92
CA LEU A 436 -12.08 -10.49 30.71
C LEU A 436 -11.08 -11.14 29.75
N GLU A 437 -11.53 -11.44 28.55
CA GLU A 437 -10.69 -12.07 27.53
C GLU A 437 -10.32 -11.05 26.46
N ILE A 438 -9.01 -10.83 26.28
CA ILE A 438 -8.46 -10.01 25.20
C ILE A 438 -8.34 -10.93 23.99
N ILE A 439 -9.34 -10.85 23.09
CA ILE A 439 -9.45 -11.71 21.91
C ILE A 439 -8.43 -11.33 20.86
N ASP A 440 -8.26 -10.03 20.63
CA ASP A 440 -7.25 -9.48 19.73
C ASP A 440 -6.67 -8.19 20.26
N PHE A 441 -5.38 -8.01 19.98
CA PHE A 441 -4.63 -6.82 20.32
C PHE A 441 -3.62 -6.53 19.22
N VAL A 442 -3.76 -5.38 18.57
CA VAL A 442 -2.89 -4.94 17.49
C VAL A 442 -2.38 -3.53 17.72
N LEU A 443 -1.10 -3.30 17.43
CA LEU A 443 -0.48 -1.99 17.49
C LEU A 443 0.41 -1.77 16.26
N SER A 444 0.27 -0.60 15.65
CA SER A 444 1.09 -0.20 14.50
C SER A 444 2.56 -0.11 14.89
N CYS A 445 3.44 -0.66 14.04
CA CYS A 445 4.90 -0.59 14.26
C CYS A 445 5.46 0.85 14.35
N ARG A 446 4.69 1.85 13.93
CA ARG A 446 5.08 3.27 13.97
C ARG A 446 5.23 3.83 15.38
N VAL A 447 4.58 3.22 16.35
CA VAL A 447 4.53 3.71 17.75
C VAL A 447 5.09 2.70 18.76
N LEU A 448 5.71 1.63 18.29
CA LEU A 448 6.40 0.69 19.14
C LEU A 448 7.63 1.32 19.79
N ASN A 449 8.05 0.78 20.94
CA ASN A 449 9.20 1.23 21.75
C ASN A 449 9.07 2.68 22.28
N ARG A 450 7.81 3.14 22.50
CA ARG A 450 7.48 4.43 23.09
C ARG A 450 6.63 4.33 24.34
N PHE A 451 6.63 3.15 24.96
CA PHE A 451 5.73 2.76 26.06
C PHE A 451 4.23 2.78 25.70
N VAL A 452 3.89 3.01 24.43
CA VAL A 452 2.50 2.98 23.97
C VAL A 452 1.88 1.60 24.15
N GLU A 453 2.65 0.53 23.87
CA GLU A 453 2.23 -0.86 24.08
C GLU A 453 1.97 -1.18 25.56
N ASP A 454 2.81 -0.68 26.46
CA ASP A 454 2.69 -0.90 27.90
C ASP A 454 1.51 -0.10 28.48
N PHE A 455 1.37 1.16 28.07
CA PHE A 455 0.26 2.02 28.44
C PHE A 455 -1.08 1.48 27.93
N PHE A 456 -1.08 0.84 26.78
CA PHE A 456 -2.26 0.24 26.17
C PHE A 456 -2.83 -0.90 27.03
N ILE A 457 -1.97 -1.78 27.56
CA ILE A 457 -2.40 -2.81 28.52
C ILE A 457 -2.93 -2.15 29.81
N ASN A 458 -2.27 -1.10 30.30
CA ASN A 458 -2.76 -0.36 31.45
C ASN A 458 -4.18 0.16 31.24
N ILE A 459 -4.46 0.75 30.07
CA ILE A 459 -5.82 1.21 29.72
C ILE A 459 -6.84 0.06 29.78
N ILE A 460 -6.50 -1.12 29.25
CA ILE A 460 -7.40 -2.28 29.30
C ILE A 460 -7.69 -2.67 30.75
N LEU A 461 -6.65 -2.77 31.59
CA LEU A 461 -6.75 -3.17 32.99
C LEU A 461 -7.48 -2.14 33.87
N THR A 462 -7.42 -0.86 33.52
CA THR A 462 -8.06 0.22 34.29
C THR A 462 -9.50 0.47 33.87
N ARG A 463 -9.79 0.44 32.59
CA ARG A 463 -11.12 0.69 32.04
C ARG A 463 -12.09 -0.47 32.21
N HIS A 464 -11.58 -1.68 32.25
CA HIS A 464 -12.39 -2.88 32.33
C HIS A 464 -12.05 -3.62 33.63
N LYS A 465 -12.81 -3.34 34.69
CA LYS A 465 -12.63 -4.03 35.98
C LYS A 465 -13.02 -5.51 35.84
N SER A 466 -12.09 -6.41 36.17
CA SER A 466 -12.30 -7.86 36.20
C SER A 466 -11.35 -8.49 37.22
N ASN A 467 -11.74 -9.62 37.78
CA ASN A 467 -10.88 -10.38 38.68
C ASN A 467 -9.74 -11.06 37.93
N LYS A 468 -9.99 -11.41 36.68
CA LYS A 468 -9.05 -12.17 35.86
C LYS A 468 -8.99 -11.63 34.43
N TYR A 469 -7.78 -11.40 33.93
CA TYR A 469 -7.53 -10.95 32.56
C TYR A 469 -6.76 -12.02 31.80
N ILE A 470 -7.29 -12.43 30.65
CA ILE A 470 -6.71 -13.46 29.80
C ILE A 470 -6.41 -12.87 28.44
N ILE A 471 -5.21 -13.15 27.91
CA ILE A 471 -4.86 -12.80 26.52
C ILE A 471 -4.48 -14.06 25.75
N TYR A 472 -4.95 -14.12 24.52
CA TYR A 472 -4.62 -15.19 23.58
C TYR A 472 -3.51 -14.75 22.65
N TYR A 473 -2.53 -15.62 22.42
CA TYR A 473 -1.37 -15.35 21.58
C TYR A 473 -1.09 -16.50 20.63
N LYS A 474 -1.13 -16.22 19.33
CA LYS A 474 -0.72 -17.13 18.27
C LYS A 474 0.71 -16.80 17.84
N LYS A 475 1.67 -17.61 18.27
CA LYS A 475 3.09 -17.44 17.98
C LYS A 475 3.40 -17.77 16.51
N THR A 476 4.10 -16.87 15.82
CA THR A 476 4.56 -17.04 14.44
C THR A 476 5.97 -16.45 14.28
N SER A 477 6.66 -16.76 13.17
CA SER A 477 7.99 -16.17 12.88
C SER A 477 7.99 -14.64 12.84
N VAL A 478 6.85 -14.02 12.51
CA VAL A 478 6.73 -12.57 12.33
C VAL A 478 6.54 -11.82 13.65
N ASN A 479 5.81 -12.41 14.62
CA ASN A 479 5.42 -11.74 15.86
C ASN A 479 6.13 -12.26 17.10
N LYS A 480 6.86 -13.38 16.99
CA LYS A 480 7.47 -14.11 18.10
C LYS A 480 8.36 -13.22 18.98
N GLU A 481 9.29 -12.51 18.35
CA GLU A 481 10.31 -11.75 19.08
C GLU A 481 9.70 -10.60 19.89
N LEU A 482 8.92 -9.74 19.21
CA LEU A 482 8.31 -8.56 19.83
C LEU A 482 7.29 -8.91 20.91
N ILE A 483 6.39 -9.86 20.62
CA ILE A 483 5.33 -10.19 21.58
C ILE A 483 5.90 -10.99 22.76
N SER A 484 6.86 -11.90 22.57
CA SER A 484 7.48 -12.61 23.68
C SER A 484 8.26 -11.66 24.60
N LYS A 485 8.98 -10.68 24.05
CA LYS A 485 9.65 -9.63 24.82
C LYS A 485 8.65 -8.78 25.60
N PHE A 486 7.55 -8.38 24.96
CA PHE A 486 6.47 -7.63 25.60
C PHE A 486 5.80 -8.40 26.73
N LEU A 487 5.46 -9.67 26.54
CA LEU A 487 4.83 -10.51 27.55
C LEU A 487 5.73 -10.68 28.80
N LYS A 488 7.02 -10.94 28.60
CA LYS A 488 8.01 -11.03 29.69
C LYS A 488 8.12 -9.71 30.44
N LYS A 489 8.27 -8.59 29.73
CA LYS A 489 8.41 -7.24 30.32
C LYS A 489 7.21 -6.84 31.17
N ASN A 490 6.01 -7.28 30.82
CA ASN A 490 4.75 -6.88 31.44
C ASN A 490 4.16 -7.93 32.39
N PHE A 491 4.99 -8.86 32.86
CA PHE A 491 4.61 -9.84 33.88
C PHE A 491 3.39 -10.71 33.51
N PHE A 492 3.27 -11.08 32.25
CA PHE A 492 2.28 -12.05 31.84
C PHE A 492 2.69 -13.45 32.25
N THR A 493 1.80 -14.16 32.94
CA THR A 493 2.01 -15.55 33.38
C THR A 493 1.43 -16.49 32.33
N TYR A 494 2.27 -17.40 31.83
CA TYR A 494 1.80 -18.47 30.95
C TYR A 494 0.92 -19.46 31.75
N LYS A 495 -0.22 -19.84 31.19
CA LYS A 495 -1.14 -20.80 31.82
C LYS A 495 -1.12 -22.14 31.08
N ASN A 496 -1.53 -22.12 29.83
CA ASN A 496 -1.58 -23.34 29.02
C ASN A 496 -1.60 -23.00 27.51
N LYS A 497 -1.64 -24.04 26.70
CA LYS A 497 -1.81 -23.93 25.25
C LYS A 497 -3.09 -24.66 24.84
N LYS A 498 -4.01 -23.99 24.16
CA LYS A 498 -5.25 -24.57 23.63
C LYS A 498 -5.33 -24.32 22.13
N SER A 499 -5.49 -25.40 21.36
CA SER A 499 -5.33 -25.35 19.92
C SER A 499 -4.00 -24.66 19.57
N ASN A 500 -3.84 -23.91 18.55
CA ASN A 500 -2.57 -23.23 18.20
C ASN A 500 -2.32 -21.90 18.95
N LYS A 501 -2.96 -21.66 20.12
CA LYS A 501 -2.85 -20.41 20.88
C LYS A 501 -2.29 -20.64 22.27
N TYR A 502 -1.33 -19.80 22.65
CA TYR A 502 -0.83 -19.70 24.02
C TYR A 502 -1.76 -18.81 24.83
N ILE A 503 -2.05 -19.20 26.06
CA ILE A 503 -2.93 -18.47 26.96
C ILE A 503 -2.10 -17.90 28.09
N TYR A 504 -2.17 -16.59 28.26
CA TYR A 504 -1.49 -15.85 29.33
C TYR A 504 -2.51 -15.13 30.22
N GLU A 505 -2.16 -15.03 31.50
CA GLU A 505 -2.88 -14.23 32.46
C GLU A 505 -2.03 -13.05 32.90
N ILE A 506 -2.64 -11.90 33.12
CA ILE A 506 -1.97 -10.73 33.67
C ILE A 506 -2.65 -10.26 34.96
N LYS A 507 -1.83 -9.87 35.94
CA LYS A 507 -2.28 -9.18 37.15
C LYS A 507 -1.90 -7.71 37.10
N LYS A 508 -2.70 -6.84 37.74
CA LYS A 508 -2.38 -5.41 37.86
C LYS A 508 -1.04 -5.24 38.57
N ASN A 509 -0.16 -4.39 38.06
CA ASN A 509 1.15 -4.10 38.62
C ASN A 509 1.34 -2.59 38.84
N LYS A 510 2.10 -2.21 39.89
CA LYS A 510 2.45 -0.81 40.20
C LYS A 510 3.18 -0.10 39.04
N LYS A 511 3.98 -0.83 38.27
CA LYS A 511 4.73 -0.32 37.11
C LYS A 511 3.83 0.37 36.08
N PHE A 512 2.58 -0.06 35.91
CA PHE A 512 1.65 0.59 34.99
C PHE A 512 1.23 2.00 35.42
N LYS A 513 1.26 2.30 36.72
CA LYS A 513 1.00 3.65 37.24
C LYS A 513 2.14 4.61 36.90
N GLU A 514 3.39 4.15 36.90
CA GLU A 514 4.55 4.97 36.54
C GLU A 514 4.55 5.28 35.04
N ILE A 515 4.26 4.29 34.20
CA ILE A 515 4.17 4.47 32.77
C ILE A 515 3.06 5.47 32.40
N SER A 516 1.95 5.52 33.16
CA SER A 516 0.89 6.47 32.88
C SER A 516 1.31 7.95 33.02
N LYS A 517 2.37 8.24 33.77
CA LYS A 517 2.93 9.59 33.95
C LYS A 517 3.68 10.12 32.72
N ILE A 518 3.99 9.25 31.73
CA ILE A 518 4.63 9.62 30.46
C ILE A 518 3.62 10.24 29.50
N PHE A 519 2.32 9.95 29.70
CA PHE A 519 1.23 10.33 28.80
C PHE A 519 0.37 11.41 29.43
N GLU A 520 0.06 12.44 28.66
CA GLU A 520 -0.87 13.52 28.99
C GLU A 520 -2.33 13.14 28.71
#